data_2e489374c88f7d56f93d3b08f7a47cd5
#
_entry.id   2e489374c88f7d56f93d3b08f7a47cd5
#
_cell.length_a   1.000
_cell.length_b   1.000
_cell.length_c   1.000
_cell.angle_alpha   90.00
_cell.angle_beta   90.00
_cell.angle_gamma   90.00
#
_symmetry.space_group_name_H-M   'P 1'
#
loop_
_entity.id
_entity.type
_entity.pdbx_description
1 polymer ?
#
loop_
_entity_poly.entity_id
_entity_poly.type
_entity_poly.pdbx_seq_one_letter_code
_entity_poly.pdbx_strand_id
1 'polypeptide(L)'
;MTVTLLPEAQPRAHRARPKATEAGSAEVPVSMIERMTLILDAFDAATPSLTLLGLVERTGLPRSTVHRILDQMIRLRWLAHTSGGYRLGMRTLELGGLTADHNEIRDAVSPLLHELCQRTGMVGHLAVLDGREVVYLDKAGGRLAAMLPTRLGGRMPAHCTALGKAMLAALEPSIAEAAFHSRLPRLTPKTITEPDALHRTLAQIRSRQGIALDREESMDGIACVAAPLRGRGTAPAALSLSGRAEAMSFDKLARVLLEISHEAGRTLFPRRARWR
;
A
#
# COMPACT_ATOMS: atom_id res chain seq x y z
N MET A 1 15.98 -14.47 10.28
CA MET A 1 15.82 -13.08 10.73
C MET A 1 14.38 -12.91 11.20
N THR A 2 14.22 -12.49 12.43
CA THR A 2 12.91 -12.27 13.05
C THR A 2 12.45 -10.89 12.62
N VAL A 3 11.41 -10.80 11.81
CA VAL A 3 10.76 -9.51 11.54
C VAL A 3 10.14 -9.10 12.88
N THR A 4 10.78 -8.15 13.55
CA THR A 4 10.23 -7.52 14.75
C THR A 4 8.98 -6.75 14.29
N LEU A 5 7.80 -7.22 14.70
CA LEU A 5 6.59 -6.44 14.63
C LEU A 5 6.84 -5.16 15.43
N LEU A 6 6.95 -4.03 14.75
CA LEU A 6 7.05 -2.73 15.38
C LEU A 6 5.82 -2.53 16.27
N PRO A 7 5.97 -1.88 17.44
CA PRO A 7 4.84 -1.60 18.33
C PRO A 7 3.80 -0.78 17.58
N GLU A 8 2.54 -1.02 17.90
CA GLU A 8 1.34 -0.41 17.33
C GLU A 8 1.53 1.07 16.98
N ALA A 9 1.83 1.34 15.70
CA ALA A 9 1.64 2.66 15.15
C ALA A 9 0.11 2.84 14.99
N GLN A 10 -0.46 3.82 15.68
CA GLN A 10 -1.86 4.18 15.52
C GLN A 10 -2.20 4.33 14.03
N PRO A 11 -3.34 3.81 13.55
CA PRO A 11 -3.66 3.75 12.13
C PRO A 11 -3.71 5.15 11.53
N ARG A 12 -2.82 5.46 10.61
CA ARG A 12 -2.87 6.67 9.79
C ARG A 12 -4.07 6.54 8.85
N ALA A 13 -5.15 7.25 9.16
CA ALA A 13 -6.31 7.34 8.28
C ALA A 13 -5.92 8.02 6.97
N HIS A 14 -5.95 7.29 5.87
CA HIS A 14 -5.99 7.87 4.53
C HIS A 14 -7.36 8.55 4.40
N ARG A 15 -7.40 9.87 4.67
CA ARG A 15 -8.60 10.67 4.50
C ARG A 15 -8.93 10.81 3.01
N ALA A 16 -9.85 9.95 2.53
CA ALA A 16 -10.75 10.37 1.48
C ALA A 16 -11.44 11.64 1.97
N ARG A 17 -11.51 12.69 1.11
CA ARG A 17 -12.11 13.99 1.40
C ARG A 17 -13.38 13.83 2.25
N PRO A 18 -13.46 14.29 3.50
CA PRO A 18 -14.73 14.51 4.14
C PRO A 18 -15.32 15.81 3.59
N LYS A 19 -16.55 15.74 3.06
CA LYS A 19 -17.44 16.91 3.02
C LYS A 19 -17.55 17.42 4.46
N ALA A 20 -17.39 18.75 4.61
CA ALA A 20 -17.51 19.44 5.87
C ALA A 20 -18.82 19.05 6.59
N THR A 21 -18.70 18.31 7.68
CA THR A 21 -19.66 18.33 8.82
C THR A 21 -19.03 17.52 9.94
N GLU A 22 -19.00 18.18 11.11
CA GLU A 22 -18.62 17.70 12.44
C GLU A 22 -17.13 17.71 12.79
N ALA A 23 -16.71 18.82 13.37
CA ALA A 23 -15.43 19.04 14.00
C ALA A 23 -15.37 18.29 15.34
N GLY A 24 -14.88 17.06 15.31
CA GLY A 24 -14.18 16.51 16.46
C GLY A 24 -12.79 17.15 16.49
N SER A 25 -12.42 17.77 17.62
CA SER A 25 -11.13 18.43 17.82
C SER A 25 -9.99 17.42 17.62
N ALA A 26 -9.40 17.38 16.43
CA ALA A 26 -8.15 16.67 16.22
C ALA A 26 -7.11 17.37 17.11
N GLU A 27 -6.53 16.65 18.08
CA GLU A 27 -5.45 17.18 18.91
C GLU A 27 -4.35 17.74 18.00
N VAL A 28 -4.02 19.02 18.21
CA VAL A 28 -2.96 19.68 17.47
C VAL A 28 -1.65 18.97 17.79
N PRO A 29 -0.88 18.47 16.78
CA PRO A 29 0.35 17.73 17.01
C PRO A 29 1.28 18.51 17.92
N VAL A 30 1.75 17.87 18.99
CA VAL A 30 2.53 18.52 20.04
C VAL A 30 4.00 18.62 19.62
N SER A 31 4.54 17.60 18.94
CA SER A 31 5.96 17.54 18.59
C SER A 31 6.28 18.17 17.22
N MET A 32 7.52 18.59 17.05
CA MET A 32 8.03 19.08 15.76
C MET A 32 8.03 17.97 14.68
N ILE A 33 8.33 16.74 15.09
CA ILE A 33 8.35 15.58 14.18
C ILE A 33 6.95 15.31 13.63
N GLU A 34 5.92 15.30 14.47
CA GLU A 34 4.54 15.12 14.03
C GLU A 34 4.09 16.21 13.07
N ARG A 35 4.42 17.48 13.37
CA ARG A 35 4.08 18.62 12.49
C ARG A 35 4.79 18.52 11.13
N MET A 36 6.08 18.15 11.13
CA MET A 36 6.84 17.90 9.91
C MET A 36 6.22 16.74 9.10
N THR A 37 5.84 15.65 9.77
CA THR A 37 5.18 14.50 9.13
C THR A 37 3.85 14.92 8.49
N LEU A 38 3.00 15.70 9.19
CA LEU A 38 1.76 16.22 8.61
C LEU A 38 1.99 17.07 7.36
N ILE A 39 3.04 17.88 7.35
CA ILE A 39 3.39 18.68 6.17
C ILE A 39 3.84 17.78 5.01
N LEU A 40 4.65 16.74 5.26
CA LEU A 40 5.06 15.79 4.22
C LEU A 40 3.87 14.96 3.70
N ASP A 41 2.99 14.52 4.58
CA ASP A 41 1.79 13.74 4.23
C ASP A 41 0.71 14.58 3.50
N ALA A 42 0.86 15.93 3.49
CA ALA A 42 -0.03 16.80 2.73
C ALA A 42 0.19 16.69 1.21
N PHE A 43 1.35 16.21 0.76
CA PHE A 43 1.63 16.03 -0.67
C PHE A 43 1.14 14.68 -1.16
N ASP A 44 0.51 14.67 -2.33
CA ASP A 44 0.06 13.46 -3.01
C ASP A 44 0.33 13.52 -4.52
N ALA A 45 0.03 12.42 -5.24
CA ALA A 45 0.26 12.34 -6.67
C ALA A 45 -0.61 13.31 -7.48
N ALA A 46 -1.79 13.67 -6.99
CA ALA A 46 -2.70 14.60 -7.65
C ALA A 46 -2.31 16.07 -7.38
N THR A 47 -1.65 16.33 -6.25
CA THR A 47 -1.22 17.67 -5.83
C THR A 47 0.27 17.65 -5.44
N PRO A 48 1.17 17.51 -6.40
CA PRO A 48 2.61 17.41 -6.15
C PRO A 48 3.22 18.76 -5.73
N SER A 49 2.47 19.87 -5.87
CA SER A 49 2.85 21.22 -5.43
C SER A 49 1.70 21.85 -4.66
N LEU A 50 2.01 22.48 -3.52
CA LEU A 50 1.05 23.12 -2.64
C LEU A 50 1.51 24.54 -2.28
N THR A 51 0.56 25.47 -2.23
CA THR A 51 0.81 26.82 -1.68
C THR A 51 0.88 26.76 -0.15
N LEU A 52 1.39 27.84 0.48
CA LEU A 52 1.35 27.99 1.94
C LEU A 52 -0.09 27.85 2.47
N LEU A 53 -1.07 28.46 1.79
CA LEU A 53 -2.48 28.37 2.19
C LEU A 53 -2.98 26.91 2.08
N GLY A 54 -2.70 26.22 0.99
CA GLY A 54 -3.07 24.82 0.81
C GLY A 54 -2.47 23.88 1.87
N LEU A 55 -1.23 24.16 2.31
CA LEU A 55 -0.60 23.42 3.41
C LEU A 55 -1.29 23.71 4.76
N VAL A 56 -1.64 24.96 5.04
CA VAL A 56 -2.40 25.35 6.24
C VAL A 56 -3.76 24.65 6.27
N GLU A 57 -4.50 24.65 5.17
CA GLU A 57 -5.81 24.00 5.05
C GLU A 57 -5.73 22.47 5.22
N ARG A 58 -4.71 21.82 4.65
CA ARG A 58 -4.55 20.36 4.73
C ARG A 58 -4.03 19.88 6.09
N THR A 59 -3.16 20.65 6.72
CA THR A 59 -2.54 20.25 8.00
C THR A 59 -3.33 20.72 9.22
N GLY A 60 -4.15 21.77 9.10
CA GLY A 60 -4.82 22.40 10.22
C GLY A 60 -3.89 23.17 11.16
N LEU A 61 -2.60 23.30 10.81
CA LEU A 61 -1.62 24.01 11.62
C LEU A 61 -1.73 25.52 11.43
N PRO A 62 -1.44 26.34 12.48
CA PRO A 62 -1.37 27.79 12.35
C PRO A 62 -0.39 28.24 11.27
N ARG A 63 -0.77 29.25 10.48
CA ARG A 63 0.04 29.75 9.34
C ARG A 63 1.49 30.09 9.72
N SER A 64 1.70 30.75 10.85
CA SER A 64 3.04 31.09 11.33
C SER A 64 3.88 29.86 11.67
N THR A 65 3.24 28.82 12.20
CA THR A 65 3.87 27.53 12.49
C THR A 65 4.28 26.83 11.20
N VAL A 66 3.36 26.73 10.23
CA VAL A 66 3.65 26.13 8.91
C VAL A 66 4.81 26.84 8.25
N HIS A 67 4.76 28.18 8.15
CA HIS A 67 5.83 28.99 7.52
C HIS A 67 7.20 28.70 8.14
N ARG A 68 7.31 28.74 9.47
CA ARG A 68 8.57 28.50 10.18
C ARG A 68 9.11 27.09 9.96
N ILE A 69 8.23 26.08 9.86
CA ILE A 69 8.64 24.70 9.60
C ILE A 69 9.08 24.55 8.13
N LEU A 70 8.36 25.15 7.19
CA LEU A 70 8.72 25.12 5.76
C LEU A 70 10.11 25.73 5.52
N ASP A 71 10.45 26.84 6.16
CA ASP A 71 11.77 27.45 6.05
C ASP A 71 12.88 26.48 6.50
N GLN A 72 12.65 25.74 7.58
CA GLN A 72 13.60 24.73 8.05
C GLN A 72 13.68 23.55 7.08
N MET A 73 12.53 23.07 6.60
CA MET A 73 12.48 21.93 5.69
C MET A 73 13.13 22.24 4.34
N ILE A 74 13.04 23.48 3.84
CA ILE A 74 13.75 23.94 2.64
C ILE A 74 15.26 23.94 2.87
N ARG A 75 15.73 24.55 3.97
CA ARG A 75 17.18 24.54 4.29
C ARG A 75 17.75 23.14 4.41
N LEU A 76 16.96 22.19 4.93
CA LEU A 76 17.33 20.78 5.09
C LEU A 76 17.03 19.94 3.84
N ARG A 77 16.58 20.55 2.74
CA ARG A 77 16.28 19.92 1.44
C ARG A 77 15.15 18.88 1.47
N TRP A 78 14.33 18.86 2.53
CA TRP A 78 13.10 18.04 2.58
C TRP A 78 12.04 18.57 1.63
N LEU A 79 11.97 19.89 1.46
CA LEU A 79 11.09 20.58 0.54
C LEU A 79 11.89 21.48 -0.39
N ALA A 80 11.32 21.77 -1.55
CA ALA A 80 11.77 22.80 -2.47
C ALA A 80 10.64 23.82 -2.66
N HIS A 81 11.00 25.11 -2.76
CA HIS A 81 10.07 26.20 -3.10
C HIS A 81 10.27 26.57 -4.57
N THR A 82 9.19 26.65 -5.32
CA THR A 82 9.17 27.01 -6.75
C THR A 82 8.11 28.07 -6.98
N SER A 83 8.03 28.63 -8.19
CA SER A 83 6.96 29.56 -8.58
C SER A 83 5.55 28.98 -8.40
N GLY A 84 5.40 27.65 -8.44
CA GLY A 84 4.13 26.93 -8.20
C GLY A 84 3.86 26.57 -6.75
N GLY A 85 4.72 26.98 -5.79
CA GLY A 85 4.60 26.66 -4.39
C GLY A 85 5.66 25.68 -3.87
N TYR A 86 5.33 24.96 -2.81
CA TYR A 86 6.18 24.00 -2.14
C TYR A 86 5.97 22.60 -2.76
N ARG A 87 7.04 21.83 -2.88
CA ARG A 87 7.04 20.43 -3.32
C ARG A 87 8.05 19.62 -2.52
N LEU A 88 7.94 18.29 -2.58
CA LEU A 88 8.94 17.42 -1.97
C LEU A 88 10.32 17.68 -2.56
N GLY A 89 11.33 17.79 -1.68
CA GLY A 89 12.71 18.08 -2.03
C GLY A 89 13.52 16.83 -2.34
N MET A 90 14.74 17.05 -2.83
CA MET A 90 15.64 15.96 -3.27
C MET A 90 15.96 14.95 -2.15
N ARG A 91 15.99 15.40 -0.89
CA ARG A 91 16.28 14.52 0.26
C ARG A 91 15.26 13.39 0.41
N THR A 92 14.00 13.62 0.06
CA THR A 92 12.97 12.56 0.09
C THR A 92 13.26 11.47 -0.94
N LEU A 93 13.76 11.85 -2.13
CA LEU A 93 14.18 10.90 -3.18
C LEU A 93 15.44 10.14 -2.75
N GLU A 94 16.44 10.82 -2.18
CA GLU A 94 17.68 10.21 -1.69
C GLU A 94 17.37 9.09 -0.68
N LEU A 95 16.55 9.37 0.34
CA LEU A 95 16.20 8.38 1.36
C LEU A 95 15.25 7.29 0.84
N GLY A 96 14.31 7.65 -0.02
CA GLY A 96 13.44 6.68 -0.69
C GLY A 96 14.22 5.72 -1.59
N GLY A 97 15.26 6.21 -2.29
CA GLY A 97 16.18 5.40 -3.08
C GLY A 97 16.90 4.36 -2.22
N LEU A 98 17.53 4.79 -1.12
CA LEU A 98 18.19 3.87 -0.19
C LEU A 98 17.25 2.78 0.33
N THR A 99 16.01 3.12 0.62
CA THR A 99 15.01 2.13 1.07
C THR A 99 14.65 1.15 -0.04
N ALA A 100 14.57 1.62 -1.29
CA ALA A 100 14.28 0.79 -2.44
C ALA A 100 15.45 -0.14 -2.80
N ASP A 101 16.69 0.35 -2.73
CA ASP A 101 17.92 -0.38 -3.07
C ASP A 101 18.27 -1.47 -2.04
N HIS A 102 17.74 -1.41 -0.81
CA HIS A 102 17.97 -2.39 0.23
C HIS A 102 16.72 -3.23 0.56
N ASN A 103 15.80 -3.34 -0.37
CA ASN A 103 14.57 -4.12 -0.17
C ASN A 103 14.75 -5.55 -0.72
N GLU A 104 15.20 -6.48 0.14
CA GLU A 104 15.44 -7.89 -0.20
C GLU A 104 14.20 -8.55 -0.89
N ILE A 105 12.98 -8.18 -0.49
CA ILE A 105 11.75 -8.73 -1.10
C ILE A 105 11.63 -8.25 -2.54
N ARG A 106 11.83 -6.95 -2.77
CA ARG A 106 11.75 -6.35 -4.09
C ARG A 106 12.81 -6.95 -5.01
N ASP A 107 14.07 -7.01 -4.56
CA ASP A 107 15.19 -7.50 -5.36
C ASP A 107 15.00 -8.96 -5.79
N ALA A 108 14.52 -9.79 -4.87
CA ALA A 108 14.27 -11.21 -5.16
C ALA A 108 13.06 -11.47 -6.07
N VAL A 109 12.03 -10.60 -6.02
CA VAL A 109 10.72 -10.88 -6.63
C VAL A 109 10.44 -10.05 -7.87
N SER A 110 11.07 -8.87 -8.05
CA SER A 110 10.84 -8.02 -9.23
C SER A 110 11.10 -8.72 -10.57
N PRO A 111 12.14 -9.54 -10.75
CA PRO A 111 12.31 -10.29 -11.99
C PRO A 111 11.13 -11.22 -12.32
N LEU A 112 10.61 -11.92 -11.31
CA LEU A 112 9.46 -12.81 -11.44
C LEU A 112 8.17 -12.03 -11.71
N LEU A 113 8.01 -10.83 -11.12
CA LEU A 113 6.90 -9.93 -11.41
C LEU A 113 6.90 -9.50 -12.88
N HIS A 114 8.07 -9.15 -13.43
CA HIS A 114 8.20 -8.78 -14.84
C HIS A 114 7.88 -9.95 -15.78
N GLU A 115 8.36 -11.16 -15.47
CA GLU A 115 8.01 -12.38 -16.21
C GLU A 115 6.49 -12.62 -16.18
N LEU A 116 5.87 -12.51 -15.00
CA LEU A 116 4.42 -12.66 -14.83
C LEU A 116 3.64 -11.67 -15.71
N CYS A 117 4.07 -10.42 -15.79
CA CYS A 117 3.46 -9.40 -16.65
C CYS A 117 3.63 -9.72 -18.14
N GLN A 118 4.80 -10.19 -18.56
CA GLN A 118 5.04 -10.60 -19.95
C GLN A 118 4.18 -11.78 -20.38
N ARG A 119 4.03 -12.80 -19.51
CA ARG A 119 3.22 -14.00 -19.76
C ARG A 119 1.73 -13.72 -19.83
N THR A 120 1.26 -12.71 -19.11
CA THR A 120 -0.19 -12.46 -18.95
C THR A 120 -0.69 -11.22 -19.66
N GLY A 121 0.18 -10.26 -20.00
CA GLY A 121 -0.20 -8.96 -20.53
C GLY A 121 -0.88 -8.05 -19.48
N MET A 122 -0.97 -8.47 -18.22
CA MET A 122 -1.61 -7.74 -17.13
C MET A 122 -0.64 -6.80 -16.42
N VAL A 123 -1.18 -5.91 -15.58
CA VAL A 123 -0.37 -5.10 -14.67
C VAL A 123 -0.10 -5.91 -13.41
N GLY A 124 1.18 -6.11 -13.12
CA GLY A 124 1.63 -6.78 -11.91
C GLY A 124 1.98 -5.79 -10.80
N HIS A 125 1.71 -6.18 -9.57
CA HIS A 125 2.15 -5.44 -8.39
C HIS A 125 2.75 -6.39 -7.36
N LEU A 126 3.80 -5.92 -6.68
CA LEU A 126 4.36 -6.49 -5.48
C LEU A 126 4.08 -5.53 -4.33
N ALA A 127 3.55 -6.02 -3.21
CA ALA A 127 3.29 -5.20 -2.04
C ALA A 127 3.51 -5.97 -0.74
N VAL A 128 3.71 -5.21 0.35
CA VAL A 128 3.75 -5.69 1.72
C VAL A 128 2.56 -5.15 2.50
N LEU A 129 2.23 -5.80 3.60
CA LEU A 129 1.22 -5.33 4.55
C LEU A 129 1.88 -4.46 5.62
N ASP A 130 1.37 -3.25 5.80
CA ASP A 130 1.78 -2.33 6.87
C ASP A 130 0.52 -1.83 7.61
N GLY A 131 0.27 -2.41 8.79
CA GLY A 131 -0.96 -2.18 9.54
C GLY A 131 -2.21 -2.60 8.77
N ARG A 132 -3.07 -1.64 8.45
CA ARG A 132 -4.33 -1.87 7.72
C ARG A 132 -4.24 -1.55 6.23
N GLU A 133 -3.02 -1.29 5.72
CA GLU A 133 -2.77 -0.88 4.35
C GLU A 133 -1.75 -1.78 3.66
N VAL A 134 -1.83 -1.83 2.35
CA VAL A 134 -0.76 -2.36 1.51
C VAL A 134 0.17 -1.23 1.09
N VAL A 135 1.47 -1.51 1.05
CA VAL A 135 2.49 -0.60 0.52
C VAL A 135 3.10 -1.25 -0.72
N TYR A 136 3.00 -0.57 -1.87
CA TYR A 136 3.54 -1.09 -3.12
C TYR A 136 5.07 -1.00 -3.15
N LEU A 137 5.73 -2.14 -3.31
CA LEU A 137 7.18 -2.25 -3.46
C LEU A 137 7.61 -2.23 -4.92
N ASP A 138 6.74 -2.72 -5.84
CA ASP A 138 7.01 -2.69 -7.27
C ASP A 138 5.73 -2.73 -8.09
N LYS A 139 5.83 -2.27 -9.35
CA LYS A 139 4.76 -2.24 -10.33
C LYS A 139 5.34 -2.44 -11.72
N ALA A 140 4.85 -3.42 -12.43
CA ALA A 140 5.25 -3.75 -13.78
C ALA A 140 4.04 -3.87 -14.71
N GLY A 141 4.26 -3.69 -16.01
CA GLY A 141 3.21 -3.86 -17.02
C GLY A 141 3.32 -2.83 -18.14
N GLY A 142 2.44 -2.99 -19.16
CA GLY A 142 2.42 -2.12 -20.33
C GLY A 142 1.65 -0.81 -20.11
N ARG A 143 0.99 -0.33 -21.18
CA ARG A 143 0.26 0.97 -21.18
C ARG A 143 -0.78 1.10 -20.05
N LEU A 144 -1.46 0.02 -19.67
CA LEU A 144 -2.44 0.05 -18.58
C LEU A 144 -1.79 0.37 -17.24
N ALA A 145 -0.54 -0.03 -17.02
CA ALA A 145 0.19 0.31 -15.79
C ALA A 145 0.30 1.83 -15.57
N ALA A 146 0.52 2.60 -16.64
CA ALA A 146 0.59 4.06 -16.56
C ALA A 146 -0.75 4.71 -16.18
N MET A 147 -1.88 4.04 -16.45
CA MET A 147 -3.22 4.55 -16.17
C MET A 147 -3.69 4.25 -14.74
N LEU A 148 -3.12 3.23 -14.09
CA LEU A 148 -3.48 2.91 -12.71
C LEU A 148 -2.77 3.87 -11.74
N PRO A 149 -3.47 4.44 -10.74
CA PRO A 149 -2.92 5.43 -9.82
C PRO A 149 -1.93 4.84 -8.79
N THR A 150 -1.70 3.53 -8.84
CA THR A 150 -0.73 2.84 -7.99
C THR A 150 0.70 3.22 -8.35
N ARG A 151 1.57 3.38 -7.35
CA ARG A 151 2.99 3.74 -7.52
C ARG A 151 3.85 3.13 -6.42
N LEU A 152 5.15 3.04 -6.65
CA LEU A 152 6.13 2.64 -5.64
C LEU A 152 5.98 3.51 -4.37
N GLY A 153 5.94 2.89 -3.20
CA GLY A 153 5.68 3.55 -1.92
C GLY A 153 4.23 4.04 -1.73
N GLY A 154 3.36 3.89 -2.73
CA GLY A 154 1.94 4.21 -2.59
C GLY A 154 1.24 3.24 -1.64
N ARG A 155 0.13 3.70 -1.06
CA ARG A 155 -0.68 2.95 -0.09
C ARG A 155 -2.11 2.77 -0.56
N MET A 156 -2.71 1.65 -0.21
CA MET A 156 -4.13 1.38 -0.40
C MET A 156 -4.68 0.58 0.79
N PRO A 157 -5.96 0.75 1.16
CA PRO A 157 -6.56 -0.04 2.24
C PRO A 157 -6.52 -1.53 1.92
N ALA A 158 -6.07 -2.34 2.89
CA ALA A 158 -5.87 -3.78 2.67
C ALA A 158 -7.19 -4.54 2.46
N HIS A 159 -8.28 -4.10 3.10
CA HIS A 159 -9.57 -4.79 3.07
C HIS A 159 -10.22 -4.83 1.67
N CYS A 160 -9.94 -3.87 0.80
CA CYS A 160 -10.56 -3.74 -0.52
C CYS A 160 -9.61 -4.05 -1.69
N THR A 161 -8.36 -4.43 -1.42
CA THR A 161 -7.41 -4.85 -2.47
C THR A 161 -7.22 -6.37 -2.45
N ALA A 162 -7.00 -6.98 -3.63
CA ALA A 162 -6.68 -8.40 -3.70
C ALA A 162 -5.38 -8.72 -2.92
N LEU A 163 -4.34 -7.87 -3.06
CA LEU A 163 -3.07 -7.99 -2.31
C LEU A 163 -3.31 -8.02 -0.80
N GLY A 164 -4.03 -7.02 -0.29
CA GLY A 164 -4.30 -6.91 1.14
C GLY A 164 -5.10 -8.10 1.67
N LYS A 165 -6.16 -8.51 0.96
CA LYS A 165 -6.97 -9.66 1.37
C LYS A 165 -6.16 -10.97 1.32
N ALA A 166 -5.24 -11.14 0.35
CA ALA A 166 -4.36 -12.31 0.31
C ALA A 166 -3.40 -12.36 1.52
N MET A 167 -2.80 -11.23 1.89
CA MET A 167 -1.91 -11.14 3.05
C MET A 167 -2.67 -11.26 4.37
N LEU A 168 -3.81 -10.59 4.52
CA LEU A 168 -4.67 -10.71 5.72
C LEU A 168 -5.17 -12.15 5.92
N ALA A 169 -5.50 -12.85 4.86
CA ALA A 169 -5.89 -14.26 4.94
C ALA A 169 -4.73 -15.18 5.37
N ALA A 170 -3.49 -14.76 5.20
CA ALA A 170 -2.31 -15.50 5.65
C ALA A 170 -1.91 -15.24 7.11
N LEU A 171 -2.50 -14.21 7.75
CA LEU A 171 -2.34 -13.97 9.18
C LEU A 171 -3.20 -14.92 10.02
N GLU A 172 -2.85 -15.07 11.30
CA GLU A 172 -3.74 -15.68 12.28
C GLU A 172 -5.08 -14.92 12.31
N PRO A 173 -6.24 -15.64 12.33
CA PRO A 173 -7.55 -15.00 12.27
C PRO A 173 -7.76 -13.90 13.31
N SER A 174 -7.32 -14.12 14.54
CA SER A 174 -7.44 -13.16 15.66
C SER A 174 -6.72 -11.83 15.39
N ILE A 175 -5.58 -11.86 14.68
CA ILE A 175 -4.84 -10.64 14.31
C ILE A 175 -5.63 -9.83 13.27
N ALA A 176 -6.18 -10.50 12.26
CA ALA A 176 -7.00 -9.84 11.25
C ALA A 176 -8.31 -9.29 11.85
N GLU A 177 -8.95 -10.04 12.77
CA GLU A 177 -10.15 -9.61 13.48
C GLU A 177 -9.89 -8.38 14.36
N ALA A 178 -8.82 -8.39 15.14
CA ALA A 178 -8.44 -7.25 15.97
C ALA A 178 -8.16 -5.99 15.14
N ALA A 179 -7.52 -6.13 13.97
CA ALA A 179 -7.21 -5.00 13.10
C ALA A 179 -8.44 -4.42 12.38
N PHE A 180 -9.48 -5.23 12.11
CA PHE A 180 -10.63 -4.86 11.28
C PHE A 180 -11.97 -5.10 11.99
N HIS A 181 -12.10 -4.59 13.21
CA HIS A 181 -13.30 -4.75 14.07
C HIS A 181 -14.35 -3.64 13.87
N SER A 182 -14.03 -2.54 13.20
CA SER A 182 -14.94 -1.41 12.95
C SER A 182 -15.28 -1.28 11.48
N ARG A 183 -16.34 -0.53 11.16
CA ARG A 183 -16.76 -0.28 9.78
C ARG A 183 -15.62 0.25 8.92
N LEU A 184 -15.50 -0.28 7.70
CA LEU A 184 -14.38 -0.03 6.80
C LEU A 184 -14.72 1.08 5.79
N PRO A 185 -13.71 1.88 5.37
CA PRO A 185 -13.94 2.92 4.38
C PRO A 185 -14.40 2.33 3.03
N ARG A 186 -15.34 3.03 2.39
CA ARG A 186 -15.86 2.69 1.07
C ARG A 186 -15.12 3.46 0.00
N LEU A 187 -14.55 2.77 -0.99
CA LEU A 187 -13.92 3.38 -2.18
C LEU A 187 -14.83 3.31 -3.39
N THR A 188 -15.57 2.19 -3.53
CA THR A 188 -16.53 1.96 -4.61
C THR A 188 -17.84 1.41 -4.04
N PRO A 189 -18.93 1.34 -4.83
CA PRO A 189 -20.14 0.64 -4.41
C PRO A 189 -19.95 -0.83 -4.06
N LYS A 190 -18.89 -1.48 -4.59
CA LYS A 190 -18.58 -2.91 -4.39
C LYS A 190 -17.63 -3.17 -3.22
N THR A 191 -17.07 -2.13 -2.59
CA THR A 191 -16.17 -2.26 -1.45
C THR A 191 -16.84 -2.99 -0.28
N ILE A 192 -16.18 -3.98 0.28
CA ILE A 192 -16.58 -4.63 1.54
C ILE A 192 -16.38 -3.62 2.67
N THR A 193 -17.46 -3.24 3.36
CA THR A 193 -17.42 -2.25 4.46
C THR A 193 -17.73 -2.84 5.83
N GLU A 194 -18.28 -4.06 5.88
CA GLU A 194 -18.66 -4.71 7.12
C GLU A 194 -17.58 -5.71 7.55
N PRO A 195 -17.06 -5.63 8.80
CA PRO A 195 -16.03 -6.53 9.32
C PRO A 195 -16.35 -8.01 9.12
N ASP A 196 -17.57 -8.43 9.47
CA ASP A 196 -17.98 -9.84 9.33
C ASP A 196 -17.95 -10.33 7.87
N ALA A 197 -18.26 -9.47 6.92
CA ALA A 197 -18.17 -9.81 5.50
C ALA A 197 -16.71 -9.97 5.05
N LEU A 198 -15.82 -9.13 5.56
CA LEU A 198 -14.38 -9.27 5.35
C LEU A 198 -13.88 -10.60 5.95
N HIS A 199 -14.19 -10.89 7.19
CA HIS A 199 -13.73 -12.11 7.87
C HIS A 199 -14.19 -13.38 7.16
N ARG A 200 -15.46 -13.43 6.69
CA ARG A 200 -15.95 -14.53 5.85
C ARG A 200 -15.17 -14.64 4.54
N THR A 201 -14.87 -13.51 3.90
CA THR A 201 -14.06 -13.49 2.66
C THR A 201 -12.65 -14.01 2.91
N LEU A 202 -12.00 -13.60 4.01
CA LEU A 202 -10.67 -14.08 4.37
C LEU A 202 -10.65 -15.61 4.64
N ALA A 203 -11.69 -16.15 5.28
CA ALA A 203 -11.85 -17.60 5.47
C ALA A 203 -11.96 -18.34 4.13
N GLN A 204 -12.72 -17.80 3.15
CA GLN A 204 -12.81 -18.37 1.81
C GLN A 204 -11.47 -18.31 1.06
N ILE A 205 -10.71 -17.21 1.23
CA ILE A 205 -9.37 -17.08 0.62
C ILE A 205 -8.42 -18.15 1.19
N ARG A 206 -8.45 -18.40 2.50
CA ARG A 206 -7.65 -19.48 3.12
C ARG A 206 -7.94 -20.83 2.51
N SER A 207 -9.22 -21.19 2.28
CA SER A 207 -9.61 -22.46 1.68
C SER A 207 -9.22 -22.59 0.20
N ARG A 208 -8.96 -21.45 -0.49
CA ARG A 208 -8.56 -21.39 -1.90
C ARG A 208 -7.06 -21.13 -2.08
N GLN A 209 -6.22 -21.74 -1.27
CA GLN A 209 -4.76 -21.60 -1.34
C GLN A 209 -4.23 -20.16 -1.19
N GLY A 210 -5.02 -19.25 -0.64
CA GLY A 210 -4.67 -17.85 -0.45
C GLY A 210 -4.96 -16.94 -1.65
N ILE A 211 -5.58 -17.46 -2.71
CA ILE A 211 -6.00 -16.64 -3.85
C ILE A 211 -7.11 -15.70 -3.43
N ALA A 212 -6.83 -14.40 -3.55
CA ALA A 212 -7.76 -13.32 -3.29
C ALA A 212 -8.14 -12.59 -4.57
N LEU A 213 -9.37 -12.14 -4.63
CA LEU A 213 -9.92 -11.38 -5.75
C LEU A 213 -10.35 -9.99 -5.25
N ASP A 214 -10.12 -8.97 -6.07
CA ASP A 214 -10.75 -7.67 -5.98
C ASP A 214 -11.58 -7.48 -7.26
N ARG A 215 -12.88 -7.39 -7.10
CA ARG A 215 -13.84 -7.22 -8.19
C ARG A 215 -14.39 -5.81 -8.18
N GLU A 216 -13.53 -4.85 -8.55
CA GLU A 216 -13.87 -3.41 -8.53
C GLU A 216 -14.14 -2.87 -7.11
N GLU A 217 -13.56 -3.49 -6.08
CA GLU A 217 -13.70 -3.04 -4.69
C GLU A 217 -12.81 -1.83 -4.38
N SER A 218 -11.63 -1.77 -5.01
CA SER A 218 -10.65 -0.69 -4.85
C SER A 218 -10.80 0.42 -5.88
N MET A 219 -11.27 0.08 -7.09
CA MET A 219 -11.43 1.02 -8.21
C MET A 219 -12.48 0.47 -9.21
N ASP A 220 -13.43 1.32 -9.61
CA ASP A 220 -14.40 0.98 -10.63
C ASP A 220 -13.73 0.62 -11.97
N GLY A 221 -14.23 -0.41 -12.63
CA GLY A 221 -13.74 -0.91 -13.93
C GLY A 221 -12.41 -1.69 -13.85
N ILE A 222 -11.78 -1.80 -12.68
CA ILE A 222 -10.52 -2.55 -12.47
C ILE A 222 -10.78 -3.73 -11.54
N ALA A 223 -10.26 -4.89 -11.95
CA ALA A 223 -10.28 -6.07 -11.09
C ALA A 223 -8.87 -6.64 -10.93
N CYS A 224 -8.65 -7.33 -9.82
CA CYS A 224 -7.35 -7.88 -9.47
C CYS A 224 -7.48 -9.30 -8.93
N VAL A 225 -6.44 -10.10 -9.17
CA VAL A 225 -6.21 -11.39 -8.51
C VAL A 225 -4.85 -11.35 -7.82
N ALA A 226 -4.76 -11.85 -6.59
CA ALA A 226 -3.53 -11.85 -5.81
C ALA A 226 -3.27 -13.19 -5.14
N ALA A 227 -1.98 -13.50 -4.92
CA ALA A 227 -1.51 -14.62 -4.13
C ALA A 227 -0.45 -14.16 -3.13
N PRO A 228 -0.45 -14.69 -1.89
CA PRO A 228 0.56 -14.36 -0.89
C PRO A 228 1.88 -15.05 -1.23
N LEU A 229 3.01 -14.40 -0.95
CA LEU A 229 4.34 -15.00 -0.99
C LEU A 229 4.54 -15.78 0.32
N ARG A 230 4.38 -17.09 0.26
CA ARG A 230 4.40 -17.95 1.46
C ARG A 230 5.83 -18.31 1.85
N GLY A 231 6.15 -18.05 3.13
CA GLY A 231 7.35 -18.51 3.80
C GLY A 231 7.03 -19.29 5.07
N ARG A 232 8.01 -19.46 5.96
CA ARG A 232 7.77 -20.04 7.29
C ARG A 232 7.08 -18.98 8.16
N GLY A 233 5.79 -19.15 8.40
CA GLY A 233 4.99 -18.23 9.23
C GLY A 233 4.03 -17.36 8.39
N THR A 234 4.00 -16.07 8.65
CA THR A 234 3.15 -15.10 7.97
C THR A 234 3.65 -14.80 6.55
N ALA A 235 2.74 -14.47 5.63
CA ALA A 235 3.11 -14.00 4.31
C ALA A 235 3.46 -12.49 4.39
N PRO A 236 4.75 -12.11 4.33
CA PRO A 236 5.17 -10.72 4.46
C PRO A 236 4.77 -9.87 3.25
N ALA A 237 4.53 -10.52 2.10
CA ALA A 237 4.26 -9.86 0.84
C ALA A 237 3.27 -10.66 -0.02
N ALA A 238 2.75 -10.02 -1.07
CA ALA A 238 1.89 -10.65 -2.07
C ALA A 238 2.20 -10.12 -3.47
N LEU A 239 1.92 -10.95 -4.47
CA LEU A 239 1.89 -10.58 -5.89
C LEU A 239 0.44 -10.47 -6.36
N SER A 240 0.17 -9.54 -7.29
CA SER A 240 -1.13 -9.45 -7.96
C SER A 240 -1.00 -9.19 -9.45
N LEU A 241 -2.08 -9.55 -10.15
CA LEU A 241 -2.35 -9.16 -11.52
C LEU A 241 -3.61 -8.32 -11.56
N SER A 242 -3.56 -7.18 -12.23
CA SER A 242 -4.64 -6.22 -12.36
C SER A 242 -4.93 -5.94 -13.82
N GLY A 243 -6.20 -5.76 -14.15
CA GLY A 243 -6.66 -5.46 -15.49
C GLY A 243 -8.06 -4.87 -15.50
N ARG A 244 -8.60 -4.58 -16.70
CA ARG A 244 -9.99 -4.21 -16.84
C ARG A 244 -10.89 -5.35 -16.37
N ALA A 245 -11.91 -5.07 -15.57
CA ALA A 245 -12.75 -6.09 -14.93
C ALA A 245 -13.37 -7.05 -15.96
N GLU A 246 -13.80 -6.55 -17.11
CA GLU A 246 -14.37 -7.31 -18.22
C GLU A 246 -13.40 -8.27 -18.91
N ALA A 247 -12.09 -8.01 -18.83
CA ALA A 247 -11.03 -8.80 -19.46
C ALA A 247 -10.40 -9.83 -18.52
N MET A 248 -10.82 -9.91 -17.26
CA MET A 248 -10.20 -10.74 -16.25
C MET A 248 -10.65 -12.21 -16.30
N SER A 249 -9.77 -13.09 -16.75
CA SER A 249 -9.95 -14.55 -16.67
C SER A 249 -9.36 -15.08 -15.36
N PHE A 250 -10.07 -14.89 -14.23
CA PHE A 250 -9.55 -15.14 -12.88
C PHE A 250 -8.92 -16.53 -12.70
N ASP A 251 -9.56 -17.60 -13.16
CA ASP A 251 -9.05 -18.98 -12.98
C ASP A 251 -7.74 -19.22 -13.73
N LYS A 252 -7.62 -18.68 -14.94
CA LYS A 252 -6.40 -18.76 -15.74
C LYS A 252 -5.26 -17.97 -15.09
N LEU A 253 -5.55 -16.72 -14.70
CA LEU A 253 -4.57 -15.83 -14.08
C LEU A 253 -4.13 -16.33 -12.69
N ALA A 254 -5.05 -16.88 -11.90
CA ALA A 254 -4.74 -17.45 -10.58
C ALA A 254 -3.74 -18.62 -10.68
N ARG A 255 -3.83 -19.48 -11.68
CA ARG A 255 -2.89 -20.60 -11.87
C ARG A 255 -1.47 -20.10 -12.13
N VAL A 256 -1.30 -19.17 -13.07
CA VAL A 256 0.01 -18.59 -13.39
C VAL A 256 0.57 -17.81 -12.20
N LEU A 257 -0.29 -17.07 -11.50
CA LEU A 257 0.10 -16.30 -10.32
C LEU A 257 0.56 -17.21 -9.17
N LEU A 258 -0.12 -18.35 -8.92
CA LEU A 258 0.29 -19.31 -7.90
C LEU A 258 1.64 -19.94 -8.21
N GLU A 259 1.91 -20.30 -9.46
CA GLU A 259 3.19 -20.84 -9.92
C GLU A 259 4.34 -19.88 -9.56
N ILE A 260 4.23 -18.62 -10.01
CA ILE A 260 5.23 -17.59 -9.76
C ILE A 260 5.33 -17.23 -8.27
N SER A 261 4.21 -17.16 -7.55
CA SER A 261 4.22 -16.88 -6.10
C SER A 261 4.92 -17.97 -5.29
N HIS A 262 4.76 -19.23 -5.69
CA HIS A 262 5.49 -20.35 -5.07
C HIS A 262 7.00 -20.27 -5.36
N GLU A 263 7.40 -19.88 -6.56
CA GLU A 263 8.80 -19.69 -6.93
C GLU A 263 9.41 -18.53 -6.14
N ALA A 264 8.74 -17.37 -6.11
CA ALA A 264 9.14 -16.22 -5.31
C ALA A 264 9.28 -16.57 -3.82
N GLY A 265 8.33 -17.33 -3.27
CA GLY A 265 8.39 -17.80 -1.90
C GLY A 265 9.62 -18.69 -1.62
N ARG A 266 10.02 -19.55 -2.57
CA ARG A 266 11.25 -20.36 -2.43
C ARG A 266 12.51 -19.53 -2.47
N THR A 267 12.54 -18.49 -3.30
CA THR A 267 13.66 -17.55 -3.41
C THR A 267 13.83 -16.73 -2.11
N LEU A 268 12.73 -16.19 -1.59
CA LEU A 268 12.74 -15.39 -0.36
C LEU A 268 13.01 -16.23 0.91
N PHE A 269 12.54 -17.48 0.93
CA PHE A 269 12.62 -18.35 2.09
C PHE A 269 13.27 -19.69 1.74
N PRO A 270 14.57 -19.72 1.38
CA PRO A 270 15.25 -20.94 1.02
C PRO A 270 15.20 -21.94 2.18
N ARG A 271 14.90 -23.20 1.88
CA ARG A 271 14.97 -24.29 2.86
C ARG A 271 16.44 -24.35 3.35
N ARG A 272 16.69 -24.07 4.62
CA ARG A 272 18.01 -24.36 5.20
C ARG A 272 18.31 -25.83 4.93
N ALA A 273 19.42 -26.10 4.23
CA ALA A 273 19.92 -27.46 4.07
C ALA A 273 20.06 -28.05 5.48
N ARG A 274 19.37 -29.17 5.75
CA ARG A 274 19.65 -29.93 6.96
C ARG A 274 21.05 -30.50 6.77
N TRP A 275 22.02 -29.91 7.44
CA TRP A 275 23.32 -30.55 7.61
C TRP A 275 23.06 -31.84 8.39
N ARG A 276 23.33 -33.00 7.75
CA ARG A 276 23.38 -34.32 8.41
C ARG A 276 24.69 -34.49 9.16
#